data_d55c9cc488941496a317af4502865e0c
#
_entry.id   d55c9cc488941496a317af4502865e0c
#
_cell.length_a   1.000
_cell.length_b   1.000
_cell.length_c   1.000
_cell.angle_alpha   90.00
_cell.angle_beta   90.00
_cell.angle_gamma   90.00
#
_symmetry.space_group_name_H-M   'P 1'
#
loop_
_entity.id
_entity.type
_entity.pdbx_description
1 polymer ?
#
loop_
_entity_poly.entity_id
_entity_poly.type
_entity_poly.pdbx_seq_one_letter_code
_entity_poly.pdbx_strand_id
1 'polypeptide(L)'
;DVRVSTLPSSYGERVVLRLLDKQSSQINIEDLGLPDSILATYQQALKFPEGIILVTGPTGSGKTTTLYAGLQHVSDASQNILTVEDPIEYTLPGIGQTQVNPRAGYDFASGLRSILRQDPDIVMVGEIRDIETAKIAIQASLTGHLVLSTVHTNSAIGAIARLRDMGIESYLLASSLRLVIAQRLVRRLCQKCK
;
A
#
# COMPACT_ATOMS: atom_id res chain seq x y z
N ASP A 1 3.28 -0.64 -20.72
CA ASP A 1 3.73 -2.03 -20.44
C ASP A 1 2.56 -3.00 -20.52
N VAL A 2 2.86 -4.27 -20.81
CA VAL A 2 1.87 -5.34 -20.86
C VAL A 2 2.37 -6.51 -20.02
N ARG A 3 1.55 -6.93 -19.04
CA ARG A 3 1.80 -8.18 -18.31
C ARG A 3 1.09 -9.32 -19.03
N VAL A 4 1.84 -10.36 -19.37
CA VAL A 4 1.33 -11.55 -20.07
C VAL A 4 1.32 -12.72 -19.09
N SER A 5 0.21 -13.43 -19.03
CA SER A 5 0.07 -14.70 -18.31
C SER A 5 -0.50 -15.74 -19.24
N THR A 6 0.10 -16.93 -19.29
CA THR A 6 -0.38 -18.05 -20.08
C THR A 6 -0.74 -19.22 -19.17
N LEU A 7 -1.76 -19.97 -19.54
CA LEU A 7 -2.22 -21.15 -18.83
C LEU A 7 -2.63 -22.24 -19.84
N PRO A 8 -2.03 -23.44 -19.80
CA PRO A 8 -2.49 -24.56 -20.59
C PRO A 8 -3.93 -24.95 -20.21
N SER A 9 -4.79 -25.14 -21.19
CA SER A 9 -6.16 -25.61 -20.99
C SER A 9 -6.53 -26.69 -22.00
N SER A 10 -7.66 -27.37 -21.80
CA SER A 10 -8.14 -28.48 -22.65
C SER A 10 -8.40 -28.07 -24.12
N TYR A 11 -8.62 -26.78 -24.40
CA TYR A 11 -8.85 -26.23 -25.74
C TYR A 11 -7.70 -25.41 -26.30
N GLY A 12 -6.49 -25.59 -25.77
CA GLY A 12 -5.31 -24.84 -26.13
C GLY A 12 -4.81 -23.93 -25.03
N GLU A 13 -3.87 -23.06 -25.33
CA GLU A 13 -3.27 -22.15 -24.34
C GLU A 13 -4.14 -20.91 -24.16
N ARG A 14 -4.50 -20.62 -22.92
CA ARG A 14 -5.20 -19.38 -22.57
C ARG A 14 -4.18 -18.31 -22.27
N VAL A 15 -4.31 -17.16 -22.93
CA VAL A 15 -3.44 -15.99 -22.73
C VAL A 15 -4.26 -14.86 -22.13
N VAL A 16 -3.74 -14.25 -21.06
CA VAL A 16 -4.30 -13.05 -20.43
C VAL A 16 -3.29 -11.93 -20.55
N LEU A 17 -3.70 -10.83 -21.16
CA LEU A 17 -2.92 -9.61 -21.32
C LEU A 17 -3.49 -8.52 -20.39
N ARG A 18 -2.66 -8.02 -19.46
CA ARG A 18 -2.99 -6.85 -18.65
C ARG A 18 -2.23 -5.64 -19.18
N LEU A 19 -2.96 -4.69 -19.72
CA LEU A 19 -2.39 -3.42 -20.17
C LEU A 19 -2.12 -2.54 -18.95
N LEU A 20 -0.89 -2.03 -18.82
CA LEU A 20 -0.46 -1.12 -17.77
C LEU A 20 -0.26 0.25 -18.41
N ASP A 21 -1.19 1.18 -18.15
CA ASP A 21 -1.11 2.56 -18.64
C ASP A 21 -0.23 3.37 -17.68
N LYS A 22 0.91 3.85 -18.19
CA LYS A 22 1.87 4.65 -17.42
C LYS A 22 1.51 6.14 -17.36
N GLN A 23 0.62 6.61 -18.24
CA GLN A 23 0.33 8.05 -18.38
C GLN A 23 -0.86 8.55 -17.55
N SER A 24 -1.77 7.65 -17.14
CA SER A 24 -3.03 8.02 -16.48
C SER A 24 -2.98 7.99 -14.95
N SER A 25 -1.81 7.86 -14.34
CA SER A 25 -1.70 7.27 -13.00
C SER A 25 -1.27 8.22 -11.88
N GLN A 26 -0.93 9.46 -12.15
CA GLN A 26 -0.67 10.43 -11.07
C GLN A 26 -1.97 11.06 -10.60
N ILE A 27 -2.56 10.49 -9.55
CA ILE A 27 -3.76 11.03 -8.91
C ILE A 27 -3.31 11.77 -7.66
N ASN A 28 -3.65 13.06 -7.56
CA ASN A 28 -3.43 13.83 -6.34
C ASN A 28 -4.33 13.30 -5.22
N ILE A 29 -3.93 13.53 -3.98
CA ILE A 29 -4.68 13.04 -2.82
C ILE A 29 -6.11 13.62 -2.77
N GLU A 30 -6.31 14.84 -3.27
CA GLU A 30 -7.59 15.52 -3.38
C GLU A 30 -8.52 14.87 -4.41
N ASP A 31 -7.96 14.22 -5.43
CA ASP A 31 -8.70 13.57 -6.52
C ASP A 31 -9.14 12.14 -6.20
N LEU A 32 -8.78 11.61 -5.03
CA LEU A 32 -9.16 10.26 -4.57
C LEU A 32 -10.67 10.07 -4.40
N GLY A 33 -11.44 11.17 -4.38
CA GLY A 33 -12.89 11.14 -4.18
C GLY A 33 -13.30 10.75 -2.75
N LEU A 34 -12.41 10.91 -1.79
CA LEU A 34 -12.71 10.73 -0.37
C LEU A 34 -13.61 11.88 0.12
N PRO A 35 -14.53 11.62 1.07
CA PRO A 35 -15.21 12.71 1.78
C PRO A 35 -14.21 13.64 2.47
N ASP A 36 -14.46 14.95 2.51
CA ASP A 36 -13.54 15.97 3.03
C ASP A 36 -13.03 15.67 4.43
N SER A 37 -13.89 15.16 5.32
CA SER A 37 -13.51 14.77 6.68
C SER A 37 -12.53 13.60 6.72
N ILE A 38 -12.69 12.64 5.81
CA ILE A 38 -11.79 11.48 5.70
C ILE A 38 -10.48 11.91 5.05
N LEU A 39 -10.53 12.75 4.02
CA LEU A 39 -9.34 13.31 3.38
C LEU A 39 -8.49 14.09 4.39
N ALA A 40 -9.10 14.99 5.17
CA ALA A 40 -8.40 15.73 6.21
C ALA A 40 -7.77 14.82 7.27
N THR A 41 -8.48 13.77 7.69
CA THR A 41 -7.95 12.78 8.64
C THR A 41 -6.75 12.02 8.03
N TYR A 42 -6.82 11.65 6.76
CA TYR A 42 -5.72 10.97 6.07
C TYR A 42 -4.49 11.88 5.94
N GLN A 43 -4.69 13.12 5.46
CA GLN A 43 -3.61 14.12 5.37
C GLN A 43 -2.96 14.41 6.74
N GLN A 44 -3.77 14.44 7.81
CA GLN A 44 -3.24 14.57 9.17
C GLN A 44 -2.44 13.35 9.62
N ALA A 45 -2.92 12.14 9.31
CA ALA A 45 -2.23 10.90 9.65
C ALA A 45 -0.88 10.77 8.93
N LEU A 46 -0.77 11.26 7.70
CA LEU A 46 0.47 11.27 6.93
C LEU A 46 1.56 12.20 7.50
N LYS A 47 1.20 13.12 8.41
CA LYS A 47 2.16 14.03 9.08
C LYS A 47 2.75 13.45 10.36
N PHE A 48 2.31 12.28 10.80
CA PHE A 48 2.94 11.65 11.98
C PHE A 48 4.36 11.22 11.63
N PRO A 49 5.32 11.45 12.54
CA PRO A 49 6.71 11.05 12.31
C PRO A 49 6.88 9.52 12.34
N GLU A 50 5.98 8.82 13.01
CA GLU A 50 6.02 7.38 13.20
C GLU A 50 4.62 6.78 13.35
N GLY A 51 4.50 5.49 13.10
CA GLY A 51 3.27 4.74 13.21
C GLY A 51 2.95 3.98 11.92
N ILE A 52 1.81 3.29 11.91
CA ILE A 52 1.37 2.55 10.72
C ILE A 52 0.00 3.03 10.25
N ILE A 53 -0.09 3.28 8.95
CA ILE A 53 -1.33 3.60 8.22
C ILE A 53 -1.66 2.41 7.34
N LEU A 54 -2.88 1.88 7.47
CA LEU A 54 -3.35 0.73 6.70
C LEU A 54 -4.49 1.11 5.78
N VAL A 55 -4.41 0.67 4.53
CA VAL A 55 -5.52 0.75 3.59
C VAL A 55 -6.03 -0.65 3.31
N THR A 56 -7.32 -0.88 3.48
CA THR A 56 -7.94 -2.19 3.29
C THR A 56 -9.13 -2.12 2.33
N GLY A 57 -9.51 -3.26 1.82
CA GLY A 57 -10.59 -3.42 0.84
C GLY A 57 -10.32 -4.57 -0.12
N PRO A 58 -11.30 -4.99 -0.93
CA PRO A 58 -11.12 -6.03 -1.92
C PRO A 58 -10.10 -5.66 -3.00
N THR A 59 -9.75 -6.62 -3.83
CA THR A 59 -8.96 -6.38 -5.04
C THR A 59 -9.70 -5.37 -5.93
N GLY A 60 -8.95 -4.41 -6.50
CA GLY A 60 -9.52 -3.37 -7.34
C GLY A 60 -10.24 -2.25 -6.59
N SER A 61 -10.12 -2.15 -5.26
CA SER A 61 -10.71 -1.05 -4.49
C SER A 61 -9.88 0.24 -4.48
N GLY A 62 -8.75 0.29 -5.18
CA GLY A 62 -7.90 1.48 -5.29
C GLY A 62 -6.89 1.65 -4.16
N LYS A 63 -6.57 0.59 -3.37
CA LYS A 63 -5.64 0.68 -2.24
C LYS A 63 -4.27 1.27 -2.62
N THR A 64 -3.65 0.73 -3.66
CA THR A 64 -2.35 1.22 -4.17
C THR A 64 -2.44 2.68 -4.61
N THR A 65 -3.51 3.05 -5.30
CA THR A 65 -3.76 4.45 -5.72
C THR A 65 -3.81 5.39 -4.52
N THR A 66 -4.50 4.99 -3.44
CA THR A 66 -4.60 5.77 -2.21
C THR A 66 -3.24 5.90 -1.53
N LEU A 67 -2.47 4.80 -1.42
CA LEU A 67 -1.12 4.84 -0.84
C LEU A 67 -0.18 5.71 -1.68
N TYR A 68 -0.18 5.56 -2.99
CA TYR A 68 0.67 6.35 -3.89
C TYR A 68 0.35 7.84 -3.83
N ALA A 69 -0.94 8.20 -3.83
CA ALA A 69 -1.36 9.59 -3.65
C ALA A 69 -0.92 10.17 -2.29
N GLY A 70 -0.97 9.36 -1.23
CA GLY A 70 -0.45 9.73 0.08
C GLY A 70 1.07 9.93 0.08
N LEU A 71 1.83 9.02 -0.54
CA LEU A 71 3.28 9.16 -0.66
C LEU A 71 3.68 10.40 -1.47
N GLN A 72 3.01 10.66 -2.59
CA GLN A 72 3.25 11.87 -3.38
C GLN A 72 2.92 13.16 -2.61
N HIS A 73 1.86 13.13 -1.78
CA HIS A 73 1.47 14.27 -0.96
C HIS A 73 2.53 14.66 0.09
N VAL A 74 3.25 13.68 0.64
CA VAL A 74 4.30 13.91 1.65
C VAL A 74 5.72 13.94 1.07
N SER A 75 5.87 13.58 -0.20
CA SER A 75 7.18 13.54 -0.85
C SER A 75 7.71 14.96 -1.05
N ASP A 76 8.76 15.29 -0.33
CA ASP A 76 9.56 16.49 -0.51
C ASP A 76 11.05 16.13 -0.51
N ALA A 77 11.91 17.12 -0.73
CA ALA A 77 13.36 16.89 -0.81
C ALA A 77 14.01 16.54 0.54
N SER A 78 13.27 16.63 1.66
CA SER A 78 13.78 16.34 3.01
C SER A 78 13.48 14.93 3.49
N GLN A 79 12.59 14.18 2.78
CA GLN A 79 12.09 12.88 3.19
C GLN A 79 12.68 11.75 2.35
N ASN A 80 13.28 10.75 2.99
CA ASN A 80 13.69 9.52 2.33
C ASN A 80 12.54 8.51 2.34
N ILE A 81 11.87 8.35 1.19
CA ILE A 81 10.71 7.48 1.02
C ILE A 81 11.11 6.24 0.23
N LEU A 82 10.95 5.05 0.82
CA LEU A 82 11.28 3.79 0.21
C LEU A 82 10.10 2.82 0.19
N THR A 83 9.98 2.04 -0.89
CA THR A 83 8.88 1.07 -1.02
C THR A 83 9.37 -0.33 -1.36
N VAL A 84 8.56 -1.34 -0.98
CA VAL A 84 8.67 -2.75 -1.42
C VAL A 84 7.32 -3.19 -1.96
N GLU A 85 7.27 -3.63 -3.23
CA GLU A 85 6.03 -3.82 -3.98
C GLU A 85 6.02 -5.12 -4.81
N ASP A 86 4.82 -5.63 -5.11
CA ASP A 86 4.62 -6.82 -5.96
C ASP A 86 3.38 -6.69 -6.86
N PRO A 87 3.56 -6.12 -8.06
CA PRO A 87 4.70 -5.38 -8.58
C PRO A 87 4.60 -3.87 -8.30
N ILE A 88 5.61 -3.11 -8.73
CA ILE A 88 5.49 -1.66 -8.90
C ILE A 88 4.46 -1.40 -10.02
N GLU A 89 3.39 -0.67 -9.71
CA GLU A 89 2.33 -0.36 -10.68
C GLU A 89 2.79 0.75 -11.66
N TYR A 90 3.41 1.80 -11.13
CA TYR A 90 4.07 2.86 -11.87
C TYR A 90 5.11 3.59 -11.02
N THR A 91 6.04 4.27 -11.67
CA THR A 91 7.13 4.96 -10.98
C THR A 91 6.68 6.29 -10.40
N LEU A 92 7.06 6.57 -9.17
CA LEU A 92 6.84 7.81 -8.45
C LEU A 92 8.14 8.62 -8.41
N PRO A 93 8.15 9.86 -8.93
CA PRO A 93 9.35 10.70 -8.86
C PRO A 93 9.76 10.98 -7.40
N GLY A 94 11.05 10.86 -7.12
CA GLY A 94 11.60 11.14 -5.78
C GLY A 94 11.42 10.02 -4.75
N ILE A 95 10.82 8.87 -5.12
CA ILE A 95 10.58 7.73 -4.24
C ILE A 95 11.40 6.54 -4.70
N GLY A 96 12.13 5.92 -3.78
CA GLY A 96 12.91 4.72 -4.04
C GLY A 96 12.04 3.46 -4.02
N GLN A 97 11.59 3.01 -5.19
CA GLN A 97 10.68 1.85 -5.31
C GLN A 97 11.47 0.58 -5.61
N THR A 98 11.23 -0.47 -4.82
CA THR A 98 11.85 -1.79 -4.99
C THR A 98 10.78 -2.85 -5.22
N GLN A 99 11.00 -3.70 -6.19
CA GLN A 99 10.07 -4.79 -6.51
C GLN A 99 10.55 -6.11 -5.93
N VAL A 100 9.65 -6.89 -5.33
CA VAL A 100 9.94 -8.26 -4.88
C VAL A 100 10.36 -9.15 -6.07
N ASN A 101 11.29 -10.07 -5.79
CA ASN A 101 11.77 -11.06 -6.75
C ASN A 101 11.88 -12.43 -6.06
N PRO A 102 10.80 -13.22 -6.06
CA PRO A 102 10.81 -14.52 -5.38
C PRO A 102 11.88 -15.48 -5.89
N ARG A 103 12.25 -15.38 -7.18
CA ARG A 103 13.32 -16.23 -7.76
C ARG A 103 14.70 -15.94 -7.16
N ALA A 104 14.91 -14.71 -6.71
CA ALA A 104 16.13 -14.28 -6.03
C ALA A 104 16.00 -14.36 -4.51
N GLY A 105 14.90 -14.91 -3.95
CA GLY A 105 14.65 -14.93 -2.53
C GLY A 105 14.34 -13.57 -1.92
N TYR A 106 13.99 -12.58 -2.74
CA TYR A 106 13.65 -11.23 -2.31
C TYR A 106 12.13 -11.07 -2.22
N ASP A 107 11.60 -11.28 -1.02
CA ASP A 107 10.19 -11.15 -0.64
C ASP A 107 9.92 -9.85 0.13
N PHE A 108 8.68 -9.66 0.59
CA PHE A 108 8.30 -8.46 1.36
C PHE A 108 9.09 -8.33 2.66
N ALA A 109 9.31 -9.43 3.40
CA ALA A 109 10.00 -9.40 4.68
C ALA A 109 11.49 -9.05 4.50
N SER A 110 12.17 -9.70 3.56
CA SER A 110 13.60 -9.44 3.25
C SER A 110 13.80 -8.06 2.64
N GLY A 111 12.88 -7.63 1.78
CA GLY A 111 12.84 -6.30 1.21
C GLY A 111 12.69 -5.22 2.27
N LEU A 112 11.71 -5.37 3.15
CA LEU A 112 11.47 -4.43 4.24
C LEU A 112 12.68 -4.31 5.18
N ARG A 113 13.31 -5.44 5.56
CA ARG A 113 14.56 -5.39 6.32
C ARG A 113 15.68 -4.65 5.60
N SER A 114 15.73 -4.77 4.29
CA SER A 114 16.77 -4.12 3.48
C SER A 114 16.58 -2.63 3.39
N ILE A 115 15.36 -2.16 3.13
CA ILE A 115 15.08 -0.73 3.04
C ILE A 115 15.19 -0.02 4.40
N LEU A 116 14.86 -0.68 5.52
CA LEU A 116 15.05 -0.13 6.86
C LEU A 116 16.52 0.14 7.23
N ARG A 117 17.49 -0.41 6.48
CA ARG A 117 18.92 -0.10 6.63
C ARG A 117 19.40 1.02 5.71
N GLN A 118 18.49 1.66 5.00
CA GLN A 118 18.78 2.77 4.07
C GLN A 118 18.32 4.12 4.64
N ASP A 119 18.16 4.20 5.96
CA ASP A 119 17.76 5.42 6.69
C ASP A 119 16.48 6.08 6.12
N PRO A 120 15.37 5.34 5.98
CA PRO A 120 14.11 5.88 5.48
C PRO A 120 13.36 6.65 6.57
N ASP A 121 12.67 7.73 6.19
CA ASP A 121 11.66 8.38 7.03
C ASP A 121 10.30 7.71 6.87
N ILE A 122 9.94 7.40 5.63
CA ILE A 122 8.66 6.79 5.27
C ILE A 122 8.91 5.50 4.49
N VAL A 123 8.19 4.45 4.89
CA VAL A 123 8.29 3.12 4.28
C VAL A 123 6.91 2.68 3.79
N MET A 124 6.81 2.23 2.54
CA MET A 124 5.61 1.57 2.06
C MET A 124 5.89 0.08 1.78
N VAL A 125 5.06 -0.78 2.36
CA VAL A 125 5.01 -2.20 2.04
C VAL A 125 3.73 -2.45 1.27
N GLY A 126 3.82 -2.92 0.04
CA GLY A 126 2.67 -3.10 -0.85
C GLY A 126 1.52 -3.83 -0.17
N GLU A 127 1.83 -4.88 0.58
CA GLU A 127 0.85 -5.60 1.40
C GLU A 127 1.50 -6.40 2.54
N ILE A 128 0.73 -6.63 3.60
CA ILE A 128 1.07 -7.54 4.70
C ILE A 128 0.24 -8.80 4.56
N ARG A 129 0.90 -9.93 4.21
CA ARG A 129 0.27 -11.25 4.04
C ARG A 129 0.59 -12.24 5.15
N ASP A 130 1.72 -12.07 5.81
CA ASP A 130 2.32 -13.00 6.76
C ASP A 130 2.78 -12.32 8.04
N ILE A 131 3.02 -13.15 9.06
CA ILE A 131 3.42 -12.70 10.41
C ILE A 131 4.79 -12.03 10.41
N GLU A 132 5.71 -12.47 9.55
CA GLU A 132 7.08 -11.96 9.53
C GLU A 132 7.11 -10.52 9.03
N THR A 133 6.46 -10.26 7.87
CA THR A 133 6.27 -8.91 7.32
C THR A 133 5.51 -8.01 8.31
N ALA A 134 4.45 -8.54 8.95
CA ALA A 134 3.67 -7.80 9.94
C ALA A 134 4.52 -7.35 11.13
N LYS A 135 5.33 -8.26 11.70
CA LYS A 135 6.21 -7.94 12.83
C LYS A 135 7.24 -6.87 12.49
N ILE A 136 7.88 -6.97 11.31
CA ILE A 136 8.88 -5.99 10.88
C ILE A 136 8.22 -4.61 10.67
N ALA A 137 7.05 -4.57 10.01
CA ALA A 137 6.33 -3.33 9.76
C ALA A 137 5.90 -2.64 11.07
N ILE A 138 5.37 -3.40 12.04
CA ILE A 138 5.00 -2.89 13.35
C ILE A 138 6.24 -2.42 14.13
N GLN A 139 7.34 -3.19 14.11
CA GLN A 139 8.58 -2.80 14.77
C GLN A 139 9.12 -1.48 14.17
N ALA A 140 9.16 -1.35 12.85
CA ALA A 140 9.56 -0.13 12.18
C ALA A 140 8.71 1.08 12.60
N SER A 141 7.38 0.89 12.68
CA SER A 141 6.44 1.93 13.09
C SER A 141 6.54 2.35 14.56
N LEU A 142 7.26 1.59 15.39
CA LEU A 142 7.53 1.91 16.79
C LEU A 142 8.95 2.48 16.99
N THR A 143 9.77 2.47 15.93
CA THR A 143 11.17 2.89 15.98
C THR A 143 11.45 4.11 15.08
N GLY A 144 10.47 5.00 14.93
CA GLY A 144 10.66 6.29 14.29
C GLY A 144 10.34 6.34 12.78
N HIS A 145 9.66 5.32 12.23
CA HIS A 145 9.29 5.32 10.81
C HIS A 145 7.77 5.43 10.63
N LEU A 146 7.34 6.19 9.65
CA LEU A 146 5.95 6.13 9.18
C LEU A 146 5.83 4.99 8.17
N VAL A 147 5.03 3.98 8.50
CA VAL A 147 4.80 2.81 7.65
C VAL A 147 3.43 2.89 7.00
N LEU A 148 3.38 2.75 5.67
CA LEU A 148 2.14 2.64 4.91
C LEU A 148 2.02 1.22 4.35
N SER A 149 0.84 0.60 4.47
CA SER A 149 0.66 -0.74 3.89
C SER A 149 -0.80 -1.05 3.58
N THR A 150 -1.02 -2.21 2.94
CA THR A 150 -2.36 -2.75 2.73
C THR A 150 -2.54 -4.07 3.46
N VAL A 151 -3.79 -4.33 3.83
CA VAL A 151 -4.23 -5.64 4.33
C VAL A 151 -5.51 -6.02 3.57
N HIS A 152 -5.64 -7.28 3.18
CA HIS A 152 -6.83 -7.76 2.48
C HIS A 152 -7.93 -8.14 3.47
N THR A 153 -8.74 -7.16 3.89
CA THR A 153 -9.95 -7.37 4.70
C THR A 153 -11.09 -6.48 4.20
N ASN A 154 -12.30 -6.78 4.63
CA ASN A 154 -13.50 -6.09 4.17
C ASN A 154 -13.88 -4.86 5.00
N SER A 155 -13.25 -4.64 6.15
CA SER A 155 -13.52 -3.51 7.03
C SER A 155 -12.27 -3.09 7.80
N ALA A 156 -12.27 -1.88 8.33
CA ALA A 156 -11.18 -1.38 9.17
C ALA A 156 -11.00 -2.22 10.45
N ILE A 157 -12.10 -2.61 11.10
CA ILE A 157 -12.05 -3.51 12.27
C ILE A 157 -11.49 -4.88 11.88
N GLY A 158 -11.87 -5.40 10.70
CA GLY A 158 -11.34 -6.64 10.16
C GLY A 158 -9.82 -6.61 9.93
N ALA A 159 -9.24 -5.44 9.60
CA ALA A 159 -7.79 -5.30 9.47
C ALA A 159 -7.09 -5.51 10.82
N ILE A 160 -7.63 -4.95 11.89
CA ILE A 160 -7.10 -5.15 13.25
C ILE A 160 -7.23 -6.62 13.67
N ALA A 161 -8.39 -7.24 13.45
CA ALA A 161 -8.60 -8.65 13.74
C ALA A 161 -7.60 -9.53 12.95
N ARG A 162 -7.41 -9.25 11.66
CA ARG A 162 -6.47 -9.99 10.81
C ARG A 162 -5.02 -9.93 11.31
N LEU A 163 -4.55 -8.75 11.75
CA LEU A 163 -3.21 -8.62 12.32
C LEU A 163 -3.07 -9.39 13.64
N ARG A 164 -4.12 -9.39 14.47
CA ARG A 164 -4.14 -10.22 15.69
C ARG A 164 -4.11 -11.72 15.37
N ASP A 165 -4.89 -12.16 14.39
CA ASP A 165 -4.91 -13.55 13.93
C ASP A 165 -3.55 -13.99 13.35
N MET A 166 -2.80 -13.06 12.77
CA MET A 166 -1.41 -13.27 12.37
C MET A 166 -0.44 -13.36 13.56
N GLY A 167 -0.89 -13.11 14.80
CA GLY A 167 -0.07 -13.19 16.02
C GLY A 167 0.58 -11.87 16.44
N ILE A 168 0.07 -10.72 15.98
CA ILE A 168 0.48 -9.41 16.50
C ILE A 168 -0.27 -9.12 17.79
N GLU A 169 0.45 -8.79 18.83
CA GLU A 169 -0.12 -8.49 20.14
C GLU A 169 -0.89 -7.17 20.14
N SER A 170 -2.02 -7.14 20.86
CA SER A 170 -2.95 -6.00 20.83
C SER A 170 -2.32 -4.70 21.31
N TYR A 171 -1.40 -4.75 22.27
CA TYR A 171 -0.73 -3.55 22.78
C TYR A 171 0.22 -2.92 21.73
N LEU A 172 0.84 -3.74 20.88
CA LEU A 172 1.68 -3.25 19.78
C LEU A 172 0.82 -2.53 18.73
N LEU A 173 -0.34 -3.10 18.39
CA LEU A 173 -1.30 -2.45 17.48
C LEU A 173 -1.82 -1.13 18.06
N ALA A 174 -2.17 -1.11 19.35
CA ALA A 174 -2.65 0.09 20.00
C ALA A 174 -1.61 1.24 20.00
N SER A 175 -0.34 0.90 20.11
CA SER A 175 0.76 1.89 20.13
C SER A 175 1.15 2.37 18.73
N SER A 176 1.10 1.49 17.73
CA SER A 176 1.61 1.76 16.39
C SER A 176 0.56 2.26 15.40
N LEU A 177 -0.70 1.81 15.51
CA LEU A 177 -1.72 2.08 14.51
C LEU A 177 -2.22 3.53 14.60
N ARG A 178 -2.04 4.29 13.51
CA ARG A 178 -2.48 5.68 13.39
C ARG A 178 -3.81 5.81 12.66
N LEU A 179 -3.97 5.03 11.57
CA LEU A 179 -5.17 5.10 10.75
C LEU A 179 -5.41 3.77 10.03
N VAL A 180 -6.68 3.39 9.89
CA VAL A 180 -7.13 2.32 8.99
C VAL A 180 -8.21 2.86 8.09
N ILE A 181 -7.98 2.84 6.78
CA ILE A 181 -8.94 3.24 5.75
C ILE A 181 -9.49 1.98 5.10
N ALA A 182 -10.79 1.74 5.23
CA ALA A 182 -11.48 0.70 4.46
C ALA A 182 -12.20 1.34 3.28
N GLN A 183 -11.88 0.89 2.05
CA GLN A 183 -12.39 1.53 0.84
C GLN A 183 -13.03 0.57 -0.15
N ARG A 184 -13.95 1.12 -0.95
CA ARG A 184 -14.62 0.49 -2.07
C ARG A 184 -14.73 1.50 -3.21
N LEU A 185 -14.57 1.05 -4.44
CA LEU A 185 -14.93 1.85 -5.60
C LEU A 185 -16.40 1.64 -5.94
N VAL A 186 -17.11 2.72 -6.15
CA VAL A 186 -18.51 2.74 -6.61
C VAL A 186 -18.61 3.48 -7.93
N ARG A 187 -19.60 3.11 -8.74
CA ARG A 187 -19.86 3.82 -9.99
C ARG A 187 -20.47 5.18 -9.71
N ARG A 188 -19.93 6.21 -10.33
CA ARG A 188 -20.52 7.56 -10.33
C ARG A 188 -21.43 7.73 -11.52
N LEU A 189 -22.51 8.50 -11.34
CA LEU A 189 -23.34 8.93 -12.45
C LEU A 189 -22.53 9.85 -13.38
N CYS A 190 -22.71 9.67 -14.67
CA CYS A 190 -22.07 10.53 -15.66
C CYS A 190 -22.53 11.98 -15.48
N GLN A 191 -21.61 12.92 -15.41
CA GLN A 191 -21.94 14.34 -15.23
C GLN A 191 -22.68 14.94 -16.45
N LYS A 192 -22.50 14.34 -17.64
CA LYS A 192 -23.08 14.82 -18.88
C LYS A 192 -24.46 14.22 -19.20
N CYS A 193 -24.78 13.03 -18.67
CA CYS A 193 -26.00 12.29 -19.04
C CYS A 193 -26.77 11.75 -17.83
N LYS A 194 -26.59 12.32 -16.64
CA LYS A 194 -27.36 11.99 -15.45
C LYS A 194 -28.69 12.71 -15.44
#